data_ae6dbc1325e3bcdd92999d73ebe25837
#
_entry.id   ae6dbc1325e3bcdd92999d73ebe25837
#
_cell.length_a   1.000
_cell.length_b   1.000
_cell.length_c   1.000
_cell.angle_alpha   90.00
_cell.angle_beta   90.00
_cell.angle_gamma   90.00
#
_symmetry.space_group_name_H-M   'P 1'
#
loop_
_entity.id
_entity.type
_entity.pdbx_description
1 polymer ?
#
loop_
_entity_poly.entity_id
_entity_poly.type
_entity_poly.pdbx_seq_one_letter_code
_entity_poly.pdbx_strand_id
1 'polypeptide(L)'
;MKTILLFNRVLLLAITVAGASLNLPTSVNAALIARDDFEYAGVGSDLHGNGGGIGFADSWSGNTSYNVASGSLNSPRDPLPLAGNSVSGVAYGENRGIDRTLSAPLGTDDTSIYVSVVMEPRGILGQGAYGGWFGLALRGSTDVVIGLNYSQGSYGLRIADVYHSSLVAPAIGKPVFLVLRMDFTEGVESAYLYVNPQPGAPEPTTAQASEINLGFHSLSKLSLTGPGGSAFDAIRIGTTFADVAPATSDFDGDGDVDGNDLGLWNAGFGKTEVATPGDGDADANGDVDGRDFLLWQRQFGFDLTPTSAAAVPEPGACALLMLGASIAGNLTRRRPGSRT
;
A
#
# COMPACT_ATOMS: atom_id res chain seq x y z
N MET A 1 -92.40 22.69 -13.74
CA MET A 1 -91.49 22.02 -12.80
C MET A 1 -90.64 21.08 -13.63
N LYS A 2 -89.37 21.47 -13.88
CA LYS A 2 -88.36 20.61 -14.55
C LYS A 2 -87.14 20.67 -13.67
N THR A 3 -86.84 19.55 -13.03
CA THR A 3 -85.69 19.35 -12.16
C THR A 3 -84.49 19.05 -13.06
N ILE A 4 -83.42 19.87 -12.97
CA ILE A 4 -82.15 19.65 -13.68
C ILE A 4 -81.18 18.95 -12.72
N LEU A 5 -80.82 17.70 -13.08
CA LEU A 5 -79.71 16.98 -12.38
C LEU A 5 -78.39 17.44 -12.96
N LEU A 6 -77.53 18.01 -12.11
CA LEU A 6 -76.11 18.27 -12.42
C LEU A 6 -75.26 16.99 -12.08
N PHE A 7 -74.66 16.38 -13.11
CA PHE A 7 -73.64 15.34 -12.94
C PHE A 7 -72.29 15.99 -12.79
N ASN A 8 -71.72 15.89 -11.60
CA ASN A 8 -70.32 16.27 -11.30
C ASN A 8 -69.41 15.15 -11.80
N ARG A 9 -68.63 15.37 -12.86
CA ARG A 9 -67.59 14.50 -13.31
C ARG A 9 -66.27 14.90 -12.57
N VAL A 10 -65.84 14.10 -11.61
CA VAL A 10 -64.52 14.19 -11.04
C VAL A 10 -63.52 13.57 -12.00
N LEU A 11 -62.67 14.40 -12.61
CA LEU A 11 -61.56 13.95 -13.45
C LEU A 11 -60.38 13.54 -12.54
N LEU A 12 -60.15 12.24 -12.42
CA LEU A 12 -58.98 11.71 -11.72
C LEU A 12 -57.77 11.80 -12.64
N LEU A 13 -56.86 12.75 -12.36
CA LEU A 13 -55.57 12.87 -13.04
C LEU A 13 -54.61 11.89 -12.42
N ALA A 14 -54.31 10.77 -13.06
CA ALA A 14 -53.25 9.84 -12.65
C ALA A 14 -51.91 10.42 -13.06
N ILE A 15 -51.14 10.92 -12.09
CA ILE A 15 -49.75 11.32 -12.28
C ILE A 15 -48.90 10.04 -12.21
N THR A 16 -48.49 9.53 -13.36
CA THR A 16 -47.42 8.51 -13.44
C THR A 16 -46.09 9.18 -13.16
N VAL A 17 -45.59 9.04 -11.95
CA VAL A 17 -44.19 9.35 -11.60
C VAL A 17 -43.33 8.28 -12.24
N ALA A 18 -42.71 8.60 -13.38
CA ALA A 18 -41.62 7.77 -13.91
C ALA A 18 -40.47 7.81 -12.89
N GLY A 19 -40.24 6.70 -12.19
CA GLY A 19 -39.13 6.53 -11.31
C GLY A 19 -37.81 6.53 -12.10
N ALA A 20 -37.20 7.70 -12.24
CA ALA A 20 -35.80 7.75 -12.58
C ALA A 20 -35.02 7.19 -11.39
N SER A 21 -34.52 5.96 -11.52
CA SER A 21 -33.51 5.43 -10.61
C SER A 21 -32.29 6.34 -10.72
N LEU A 22 -32.10 7.20 -9.73
CA LEU A 22 -30.84 7.87 -9.50
C LEU A 22 -29.82 6.76 -9.16
N ASN A 23 -29.03 6.35 -10.15
CA ASN A 23 -27.79 5.65 -9.89
C ASN A 23 -26.90 6.64 -9.13
N LEU A 24 -26.99 6.64 -7.81
CA LEU A 24 -25.98 7.24 -6.97
C LEU A 24 -24.68 6.48 -7.25
N PRO A 25 -23.57 7.17 -7.53
CA PRO A 25 -22.30 6.51 -7.66
C PRO A 25 -22.08 5.72 -6.36
N THR A 26 -21.89 4.42 -6.48
CA THR A 26 -21.45 3.60 -5.36
C THR A 26 -20.15 4.23 -4.88
N SER A 27 -20.13 4.79 -3.68
CA SER A 27 -18.92 5.25 -3.05
C SER A 27 -17.98 4.04 -3.01
N VAL A 28 -16.93 4.07 -3.81
CA VAL A 28 -15.83 3.13 -3.65
C VAL A 28 -15.30 3.42 -2.26
N ASN A 29 -15.54 2.52 -1.31
CA ASN A 29 -14.93 2.65 0.00
C ASN A 29 -13.42 2.60 -0.20
N ALA A 30 -12.73 3.66 0.21
CA ALA A 30 -11.29 3.68 0.29
C ALA A 30 -10.82 2.45 1.06
N ALA A 31 -9.95 1.66 0.47
CA ALA A 31 -9.47 0.43 1.08
C ALA A 31 -8.00 0.18 0.73
N LEU A 32 -7.17 0.17 1.75
CA LEU A 32 -5.82 -0.37 1.66
C LEU A 32 -5.93 -1.88 1.47
N ILE A 33 -5.46 -2.37 0.31
CA ILE A 33 -5.57 -3.77 -0.10
C ILE A 33 -4.36 -4.57 0.38
N ALA A 34 -3.16 -4.02 0.21
CA ALA A 34 -1.92 -4.65 0.62
C ALA A 34 -0.91 -3.61 1.12
N ARG A 35 -0.08 -4.03 2.08
CA ARG A 35 0.99 -3.21 2.66
C ARG A 35 2.13 -4.10 3.12
N ASP A 36 3.36 -3.69 2.81
CA ASP A 36 4.60 -4.27 3.32
C ASP A 36 5.61 -3.16 3.64
N ASP A 37 5.87 -2.96 4.92
CA ASP A 37 6.87 -2.00 5.42
C ASP A 37 8.17 -2.71 5.84
N PHE A 38 8.34 -3.98 5.43
CA PHE A 38 9.52 -4.81 5.67
C PHE A 38 9.89 -5.00 7.15
N GLU A 39 8.92 -4.98 8.03
CA GLU A 39 9.03 -5.19 9.47
C GLU A 39 9.40 -6.64 9.82
N TYR A 40 10.53 -7.11 9.32
CA TYR A 40 10.96 -8.49 9.50
C TYR A 40 12.03 -8.60 10.58
N ALA A 41 11.95 -9.65 11.40
CA ALA A 41 12.98 -9.99 12.33
C ALA A 41 14.27 -10.41 11.57
N GLY A 42 15.43 -10.00 12.06
CA GLY A 42 16.70 -10.44 11.47
C GLY A 42 17.27 -9.48 10.43
N VAL A 43 17.51 -8.24 10.85
CA VAL A 43 18.32 -7.29 10.07
C VAL A 43 19.61 -7.97 9.58
N GLY A 44 19.90 -7.80 8.28
CA GLY A 44 21.01 -8.46 7.59
C GLY A 44 20.66 -9.83 7.00
N SER A 45 19.50 -10.42 7.34
CA SER A 45 19.04 -11.66 6.73
C SER A 45 18.53 -11.45 5.31
N ASP A 46 18.51 -12.54 4.55
CA ASP A 46 17.89 -12.56 3.22
C ASP A 46 16.39 -12.24 3.31
N LEU A 47 15.89 -11.49 2.34
CA LEU A 47 14.46 -11.23 2.21
C LEU A 47 13.66 -12.50 1.87
N HIS A 48 14.30 -13.46 1.19
CA HIS A 48 13.67 -14.74 0.86
C HIS A 48 13.16 -15.46 2.10
N GLY A 49 11.92 -15.91 2.08
CA GLY A 49 11.28 -16.61 3.20
C GLY A 49 10.64 -15.68 4.24
N ASN A 50 10.92 -14.37 4.19
CA ASN A 50 10.25 -13.42 5.06
C ASN A 50 8.84 -13.13 4.56
N GLY A 51 7.90 -13.04 5.49
CA GLY A 51 6.49 -12.75 5.24
C GLY A 51 5.89 -11.96 6.38
N GLY A 52 4.95 -11.10 6.10
CA GLY A 52 4.29 -10.19 7.04
C GLY A 52 3.47 -9.18 6.25
N GLY A 53 3.15 -8.03 6.85
CA GLY A 53 2.26 -7.06 6.23
C GLY A 53 0.84 -7.61 6.04
N ILE A 54 0.08 -6.99 5.17
CA ILE A 54 -1.30 -7.39 4.85
C ILE A 54 -1.48 -7.57 3.35
N GLY A 55 -2.46 -8.37 2.93
CA GLY A 55 -2.87 -8.49 1.53
C GLY A 55 -2.01 -9.44 0.69
N PHE A 56 -1.09 -10.20 1.28
CA PHE A 56 -0.25 -11.16 0.60
C PHE A 56 -0.58 -12.60 1.00
N ALA A 57 -0.46 -13.52 0.05
CA ALA A 57 -0.75 -14.94 0.24
C ALA A 57 0.46 -15.74 0.76
N ASP A 58 1.67 -15.26 0.51
CA ASP A 58 2.92 -15.98 0.74
C ASP A 58 4.03 -15.07 1.29
N SER A 59 5.17 -15.69 1.60
CA SER A 59 6.42 -14.99 1.89
C SER A 59 7.13 -14.59 0.59
N TRP A 60 8.09 -13.67 0.69
CA TRP A 60 8.98 -13.33 -0.41
C TRP A 60 9.72 -14.57 -0.92
N SER A 61 9.70 -14.80 -2.23
CA SER A 61 10.28 -15.98 -2.86
C SER A 61 11.03 -15.64 -4.14
N GLY A 62 12.16 -16.28 -4.38
CA GLY A 62 12.98 -16.04 -5.56
C GLY A 62 14.46 -15.87 -5.23
N ASN A 63 15.12 -14.90 -5.86
CA ASN A 63 16.55 -14.70 -5.71
C ASN A 63 16.93 -14.11 -4.35
N THR A 64 18.00 -14.61 -3.76
CA THR A 64 18.55 -14.25 -2.44
C THR A 64 19.44 -13.00 -2.47
N SER A 65 19.13 -12.01 -3.27
CA SER A 65 19.99 -10.84 -3.49
C SER A 65 19.48 -9.58 -2.81
N TYR A 66 18.45 -9.71 -2.01
CA TYR A 66 17.88 -8.64 -1.22
C TYR A 66 17.94 -9.00 0.25
N ASN A 67 18.49 -8.10 1.07
CA ASN A 67 18.56 -8.29 2.52
C ASN A 67 17.69 -7.26 3.22
N VAL A 68 17.14 -7.66 4.37
CA VAL A 68 16.48 -6.75 5.30
C VAL A 68 17.53 -5.80 5.88
N ALA A 69 17.36 -4.51 5.70
CA ALA A 69 18.24 -3.45 6.19
C ALA A 69 17.59 -2.74 7.38
N SER A 70 18.40 -2.37 8.36
CA SER A 70 17.94 -1.66 9.54
C SER A 70 17.43 -0.26 9.20
N GLY A 71 16.26 0.07 9.69
CA GLY A 71 15.64 1.38 9.56
C GLY A 71 14.98 1.61 8.20
N SER A 72 13.97 2.45 8.21
CA SER A 72 13.30 2.90 7.00
C SER A 72 14.17 3.81 6.16
N LEU A 73 13.84 3.93 4.89
CA LEU A 73 14.38 4.96 4.02
C LEU A 73 13.85 6.33 4.47
N ASN A 74 14.69 7.37 4.32
CA ASN A 74 14.21 8.73 4.54
C ASN A 74 13.09 9.03 3.55
N SER A 75 12.02 9.66 4.03
CA SER A 75 10.95 10.09 3.11
C SER A 75 11.48 11.16 2.16
N PRO A 76 11.26 11.02 0.86
CA PRO A 76 11.55 12.10 -0.10
C PRO A 76 10.55 13.25 -0.02
N ARG A 77 9.44 13.04 0.67
CA ARG A 77 8.33 13.98 0.88
C ARG A 77 7.71 13.73 2.26
N ASP A 78 7.85 14.67 3.16
CA ASP A 78 7.07 14.66 4.40
C ASP A 78 5.60 14.98 4.09
N PRO A 79 4.68 14.36 4.76
CA PRO A 79 4.74 13.40 5.85
C PRO A 79 4.41 11.95 5.38
N LEU A 80 5.19 11.32 4.56
CA LEU A 80 4.97 9.91 4.25
C LEU A 80 5.36 9.06 5.48
N PRO A 81 4.43 8.34 6.10
CA PRO A 81 4.73 7.51 7.25
C PRO A 81 5.61 6.32 6.81
N LEU A 82 6.86 6.36 7.18
CA LEU A 82 7.84 5.29 6.98
C LEU A 82 8.26 4.77 8.33
N ALA A 83 8.12 3.48 8.54
CA ALA A 83 8.48 2.82 9.79
C ALA A 83 9.19 1.51 9.51
N GLY A 84 9.84 0.97 10.52
CA GLY A 84 10.44 -0.36 10.50
C GLY A 84 11.75 -0.46 9.77
N ASN A 85 11.85 -1.44 8.90
CA ASN A 85 13.04 -1.76 8.14
C ASN A 85 12.84 -1.44 6.66
N SER A 86 13.93 -1.44 5.92
CA SER A 86 13.93 -1.36 4.46
C SER A 86 14.55 -2.63 3.87
N VAL A 87 14.53 -2.75 2.56
CA VAL A 87 15.19 -3.84 1.84
C VAL A 87 16.25 -3.28 0.92
N SER A 88 17.44 -3.88 0.96
CA SER A 88 18.56 -3.44 0.14
C SER A 88 19.06 -4.57 -0.77
N GLY A 89 19.28 -4.25 -2.02
CA GLY A 89 19.96 -5.15 -2.95
C GLY A 89 21.43 -5.29 -2.62
N VAL A 90 21.93 -6.52 -2.55
CA VAL A 90 23.23 -6.86 -1.94
C VAL A 90 24.41 -6.65 -2.86
N ALA A 91 24.23 -6.71 -4.17
CA ALA A 91 25.33 -6.57 -5.12
C ALA A 91 24.85 -6.23 -6.52
N TYR A 92 25.71 -5.57 -7.29
CA TYR A 92 25.57 -5.52 -8.75
C TYR A 92 25.74 -6.91 -9.34
N GLY A 93 24.88 -7.30 -10.25
CA GLY A 93 24.95 -8.62 -10.85
C GLY A 93 23.91 -8.84 -11.92
N GLU A 94 23.52 -10.06 -12.07
CA GLU A 94 22.50 -10.47 -13.03
C GLU A 94 21.12 -9.89 -12.69
N ASN A 95 20.24 -9.90 -13.69
CA ASN A 95 18.86 -9.50 -13.50
C ASN A 95 18.21 -10.36 -12.40
N ARG A 96 17.78 -9.73 -11.33
CA ARG A 96 17.32 -10.39 -10.12
C ARG A 96 15.88 -10.00 -9.86
N GLY A 97 15.11 -10.97 -9.42
CA GLY A 97 13.74 -10.76 -9.01
C GLY A 97 13.43 -11.56 -7.76
N ILE A 98 12.78 -10.92 -6.81
CA ILE A 98 12.16 -11.59 -5.68
C ILE A 98 10.68 -11.22 -5.68
N ASP A 99 9.85 -12.22 -5.58
CA ASP A 99 8.42 -12.15 -5.86
C ASP A 99 7.59 -12.27 -4.60
N ARG A 100 6.41 -11.66 -4.61
CA ARG A 100 5.40 -11.83 -3.59
C ARG A 100 4.01 -11.87 -4.20
N THR A 101 3.23 -12.91 -3.87
CA THR A 101 1.90 -13.12 -4.41
C THR A 101 0.86 -12.39 -3.59
N LEU A 102 -0.09 -11.74 -4.25
CA LEU A 102 -1.24 -11.11 -3.60
C LEU A 102 -2.25 -12.16 -3.13
N SER A 103 -2.98 -11.90 -2.05
CA SER A 103 -4.04 -12.77 -1.53
C SER A 103 -5.18 -12.97 -2.52
N ALA A 104 -5.42 -12.01 -3.39
CA ALA A 104 -6.36 -12.09 -4.50
C ALA A 104 -5.83 -11.29 -5.70
N PRO A 105 -6.11 -11.73 -6.94
CA PRO A 105 -5.83 -10.92 -8.12
C PRO A 105 -6.63 -9.63 -8.11
N LEU A 106 -6.01 -8.54 -8.60
CA LEU A 106 -6.62 -7.21 -8.75
C LEU A 106 -6.74 -6.86 -10.23
N GLY A 107 -7.58 -5.89 -10.56
CA GLY A 107 -7.78 -5.42 -11.93
C GLY A 107 -9.06 -5.98 -12.55
N THR A 108 -10.18 -5.77 -11.87
CA THR A 108 -11.51 -5.98 -12.43
C THR A 108 -11.90 -4.76 -13.26
N ASP A 109 -12.58 -4.97 -14.39
CA ASP A 109 -13.11 -3.88 -15.21
C ASP A 109 -13.91 -2.87 -14.38
N ASP A 110 -13.83 -1.61 -14.79
CA ASP A 110 -14.42 -0.45 -14.13
C ASP A 110 -13.86 -0.18 -12.72
N THR A 111 -12.61 -0.62 -12.44
CA THR A 111 -11.89 -0.31 -11.20
C THR A 111 -10.59 0.43 -11.46
N SER A 112 -10.12 1.14 -10.44
CA SER A 112 -8.77 1.68 -10.38
C SER A 112 -8.03 1.06 -9.19
N ILE A 113 -6.74 0.79 -9.39
CA ILE A 113 -5.83 0.45 -8.29
C ILE A 113 -4.67 1.45 -8.27
N TYR A 114 -4.19 1.70 -7.07
CA TYR A 114 -3.02 2.51 -6.81
C TYR A 114 -1.95 1.65 -6.17
N VAL A 115 -0.71 1.83 -6.59
CA VAL A 115 0.45 1.13 -6.04
C VAL A 115 1.52 2.15 -5.73
N SER A 116 2.04 2.15 -4.50
CA SER A 116 3.15 3.01 -4.14
C SER A 116 4.34 2.23 -3.62
N VAL A 117 5.51 2.86 -3.70
CA VAL A 117 6.77 2.36 -3.17
C VAL A 117 7.74 3.52 -2.97
N VAL A 118 8.51 3.46 -1.90
CA VAL A 118 9.72 4.28 -1.75
C VAL A 118 10.90 3.46 -2.22
N MET A 119 11.76 4.06 -3.04
CA MET A 119 12.99 3.40 -3.50
C MET A 119 14.15 4.37 -3.53
N GLU A 120 15.36 3.86 -3.32
CA GLU A 120 16.57 4.64 -3.28
C GLU A 120 17.65 4.01 -4.14
N PRO A 121 18.25 4.77 -5.09
CA PRO A 121 19.42 4.30 -5.82
C PRO A 121 20.64 4.28 -4.90
N ARG A 122 21.29 3.11 -4.82
CA ARG A 122 22.52 2.89 -4.05
C ARG A 122 23.63 2.38 -4.97
N GLY A 123 24.86 2.82 -4.72
CA GLY A 123 26.01 2.42 -5.54
C GLY A 123 26.22 3.31 -6.75
N ILE A 124 26.84 2.79 -7.80
CA ILE A 124 27.22 3.56 -8.98
C ILE A 124 26.17 3.38 -10.07
N LEU A 125 25.49 4.46 -10.43
CA LEU A 125 24.56 4.47 -11.55
C LEU A 125 25.33 4.24 -12.86
N GLY A 126 24.75 3.47 -13.77
CA GLY A 126 25.34 3.21 -15.08
C GLY A 126 26.42 2.13 -15.13
N GLN A 127 26.68 1.44 -14.05
CA GLN A 127 27.59 0.28 -14.04
C GLN A 127 26.84 -1.05 -14.17
N GLY A 128 27.49 -2.01 -14.82
CA GLY A 128 26.98 -3.36 -15.03
C GLY A 128 26.33 -3.57 -16.40
N ALA A 129 26.10 -4.82 -16.74
CA ALA A 129 25.61 -5.24 -18.07
C ALA A 129 24.24 -4.68 -18.45
N TYR A 130 23.49 -4.13 -17.45
CA TYR A 130 22.12 -3.68 -17.62
C TYR A 130 21.91 -2.20 -17.24
N GLY A 131 22.96 -1.41 -17.13
CA GLY A 131 22.85 0.06 -16.97
C GLY A 131 22.27 0.53 -15.63
N GLY A 132 22.22 -0.32 -14.60
CA GLY A 132 21.79 0.08 -13.25
C GLY A 132 20.29 0.30 -13.07
N TRP A 133 19.44 -0.33 -13.89
CA TRP A 133 18.00 -0.28 -13.70
C TRP A 133 17.53 -1.07 -12.48
N PHE A 134 16.47 -0.62 -11.84
CA PHE A 134 15.76 -1.34 -10.79
C PHE A 134 14.33 -0.81 -10.65
N GLY A 135 13.45 -1.59 -10.06
CA GLY A 135 12.07 -1.16 -9.87
C GLY A 135 11.18 -2.17 -9.17
N LEU A 136 9.95 -1.75 -8.95
CA LEU A 136 8.84 -2.60 -8.55
C LEU A 136 8.10 -3.03 -9.81
N ALA A 137 8.07 -4.33 -10.08
CA ALA A 137 7.34 -4.91 -11.19
C ALA A 137 5.99 -5.45 -10.71
N LEU A 138 4.94 -5.07 -11.41
CA LEU A 138 3.59 -5.60 -11.28
C LEU A 138 3.45 -6.70 -12.32
N ARG A 139 3.23 -7.93 -11.86
CA ARG A 139 3.16 -9.10 -12.70
C ARG A 139 1.72 -9.46 -13.01
N GLY A 140 1.41 -9.48 -14.28
CA GLY A 140 0.09 -9.81 -14.83
C GLY A 140 0.20 -10.46 -16.20
N SER A 141 -0.75 -10.22 -17.09
CA SER A 141 -0.69 -10.63 -18.49
C SER A 141 0.47 -9.97 -19.25
N THR A 142 0.78 -8.74 -18.88
CA THR A 142 1.96 -7.97 -19.32
C THR A 142 2.61 -7.38 -18.07
N ASP A 143 3.93 -7.34 -18.01
CA ASP A 143 4.62 -6.75 -16.88
C ASP A 143 4.61 -5.22 -16.97
N VAL A 144 4.24 -4.58 -15.86
CA VAL A 144 4.34 -3.14 -15.67
C VAL A 144 5.39 -2.88 -14.59
N VAL A 145 6.44 -2.13 -14.90
CA VAL A 145 7.52 -1.84 -13.96
C VAL A 145 7.63 -0.34 -13.73
N ILE A 146 7.54 0.08 -12.47
CA ILE A 146 7.87 1.44 -12.07
C ILE A 146 9.25 1.45 -11.41
N GLY A 147 10.07 2.42 -11.78
CA GLY A 147 11.41 2.50 -11.21
C GLY A 147 12.39 3.30 -12.05
N LEU A 148 13.67 3.03 -11.77
CA LEU A 148 14.77 3.68 -12.48
C LEU A 148 15.15 2.89 -13.73
N ASN A 149 15.20 3.58 -14.86
CA ASN A 149 15.94 3.12 -16.02
C ASN A 149 17.13 4.05 -16.27
N TYR A 150 18.30 3.62 -15.85
CA TYR A 150 19.49 4.47 -15.95
C TYR A 150 19.86 4.80 -17.39
N SER A 151 19.67 3.88 -18.35
CA SER A 151 19.96 4.14 -19.76
C SER A 151 19.11 5.29 -20.34
N GLN A 152 17.97 5.57 -19.73
CA GLN A 152 17.08 6.68 -20.03
C GLN A 152 17.28 7.88 -19.11
N GLY A 153 18.15 7.77 -18.10
CA GLY A 153 18.51 8.84 -17.18
C GLY A 153 17.41 9.31 -16.23
N SER A 154 16.34 8.53 -16.04
CA SER A 154 15.18 8.98 -15.28
C SER A 154 14.44 7.83 -14.61
N TYR A 155 13.59 8.16 -13.63
CA TYR A 155 12.51 7.28 -13.21
C TYR A 155 11.43 7.24 -14.30
N GLY A 156 10.65 6.16 -14.32
CA GLY A 156 9.58 6.05 -15.30
C GLY A 156 8.78 4.76 -15.18
N LEU A 157 7.98 4.57 -16.20
CA LEU A 157 7.08 3.43 -16.39
C LEU A 157 7.59 2.59 -17.55
N ARG A 158 7.81 1.30 -17.34
CA ARG A 158 8.15 0.34 -18.42
C ARG A 158 7.02 -0.67 -18.56
N ILE A 159 6.51 -0.79 -19.77
CA ILE A 159 5.45 -1.72 -20.14
C ILE A 159 5.98 -2.59 -21.26
N ALA A 160 6.03 -3.88 -21.03
CA ALA A 160 6.80 -4.81 -21.88
C ALA A 160 8.23 -4.27 -22.09
N ASP A 161 8.59 -3.86 -23.30
CA ASP A 161 9.91 -3.32 -23.64
C ASP A 161 9.89 -1.81 -23.93
N VAL A 162 8.75 -1.13 -23.73
CA VAL A 162 8.62 0.32 -23.97
C VAL A 162 8.78 1.06 -22.64
N TYR A 163 9.63 2.09 -22.65
CA TYR A 163 9.90 2.93 -21.50
C TYR A 163 9.34 4.34 -21.66
N HIS A 164 8.52 4.76 -20.69
CA HIS A 164 7.91 6.09 -20.59
C HIS A 164 8.63 6.87 -19.48
N SER A 165 9.43 7.86 -19.86
CA SER A 165 10.26 8.65 -18.95
C SER A 165 9.40 9.67 -18.20
N SER A 166 9.63 9.80 -16.89
CA SER A 166 9.09 10.89 -16.08
C SER A 166 9.89 12.19 -16.18
N LEU A 167 11.07 12.16 -16.82
CA LEU A 167 12.06 13.22 -16.84
C LEU A 167 12.68 13.55 -15.46
N VAL A 168 12.35 12.82 -14.42
CA VAL A 168 12.94 12.99 -13.08
C VAL A 168 14.21 12.16 -12.97
N ALA A 169 15.34 12.85 -12.87
CA ALA A 169 16.65 12.20 -12.77
C ALA A 169 16.89 11.59 -11.38
N PRO A 170 17.57 10.44 -11.30
CA PRO A 170 17.96 9.83 -10.02
C PRO A 170 19.15 10.57 -9.39
N ALA A 171 19.24 10.48 -8.06
CA ALA A 171 20.42 10.86 -7.31
C ALA A 171 20.77 9.77 -6.30
N ILE A 172 22.05 9.38 -6.23
CA ILE A 172 22.51 8.35 -5.29
C ILE A 172 22.21 8.76 -3.85
N GLY A 173 21.65 7.82 -3.06
CA GLY A 173 21.31 8.04 -1.66
C GLY A 173 20.16 9.05 -1.48
N LYS A 174 19.40 9.32 -2.53
CA LYS A 174 18.19 10.14 -2.47
C LYS A 174 16.99 9.27 -2.80
N PRO A 175 16.15 8.99 -1.82
CA PRO A 175 14.92 8.24 -2.05
C PRO A 175 13.98 8.98 -3.00
N VAL A 176 13.15 8.20 -3.68
CA VAL A 176 12.03 8.66 -4.49
C VAL A 176 10.76 7.95 -4.04
N PHE A 177 9.68 8.67 -3.95
CA PHE A 177 8.35 8.13 -3.74
C PHE A 177 7.64 8.03 -5.08
N LEU A 178 7.25 6.83 -5.47
CA LEU A 178 6.52 6.56 -6.70
C LEU A 178 5.11 6.12 -6.39
N VAL A 179 4.14 6.69 -7.08
CA VAL A 179 2.75 6.24 -7.04
C VAL A 179 2.32 5.95 -8.47
N LEU A 180 1.84 4.74 -8.70
CA LEU A 180 1.25 4.30 -9.95
C LEU A 180 -0.26 4.17 -9.76
N ARG A 181 -1.04 4.79 -10.63
CA ARG A 181 -2.45 4.51 -10.82
C ARG A 181 -2.61 3.64 -12.04
N MET A 182 -3.42 2.61 -11.94
CA MET A 182 -3.84 1.78 -13.07
C MET A 182 -5.38 1.77 -13.12
N ASP A 183 -5.91 2.15 -14.26
CA ASP A 183 -7.35 2.10 -14.52
C ASP A 183 -7.65 0.90 -15.41
N PHE A 184 -8.57 0.07 -14.97
CA PHE A 184 -9.08 -1.09 -15.69
C PHE A 184 -10.42 -0.74 -16.29
N THR A 185 -10.46 -0.61 -17.59
CA THR A 185 -11.67 -0.32 -18.35
C THR A 185 -11.84 -1.41 -19.39
N GLU A 186 -13.06 -1.85 -19.68
CA GLU A 186 -13.31 -2.91 -20.65
C GLU A 186 -12.55 -2.66 -21.95
N GLY A 187 -11.55 -3.49 -22.22
CA GLY A 187 -10.72 -3.47 -23.42
C GLY A 187 -9.64 -2.37 -23.50
N VAL A 188 -9.52 -1.49 -22.49
CA VAL A 188 -8.47 -0.45 -22.48
C VAL A 188 -8.01 -0.17 -21.06
N GLU A 189 -6.85 -0.66 -20.68
CA GLU A 189 -6.22 -0.33 -19.41
C GLU A 189 -5.25 0.83 -19.59
N SER A 190 -5.12 1.67 -18.57
CA SER A 190 -4.22 2.82 -18.55
C SER A 190 -3.36 2.85 -17.29
N ALA A 191 -2.17 3.39 -17.40
CA ALA A 191 -1.26 3.58 -16.27
C ALA A 191 -0.77 5.03 -16.21
N TYR A 192 -0.68 5.58 -15.01
CA TYR A 192 -0.25 6.94 -14.71
C TYR A 192 0.75 6.90 -13.56
N LEU A 193 1.96 7.39 -13.79
CA LEU A 193 3.02 7.43 -12.79
C LEU A 193 3.19 8.83 -12.24
N TYR A 194 3.12 8.97 -10.94
CA TYR A 194 3.43 10.17 -10.18
C TYR A 194 4.77 9.98 -9.46
N VAL A 195 5.68 10.94 -9.61
CA VAL A 195 7.01 10.91 -9.00
C VAL A 195 7.06 11.98 -7.92
N ASN A 196 7.33 11.57 -6.68
CA ASN A 196 7.33 12.40 -5.49
C ASN A 196 6.03 13.22 -5.33
N PRO A 197 4.84 12.62 -5.51
CA PRO A 197 3.62 13.33 -5.17
C PRO A 197 3.59 13.63 -3.67
N GLN A 198 2.85 14.68 -3.28
CA GLN A 198 2.72 15.04 -1.86
C GLN A 198 1.77 14.05 -1.17
N PRO A 199 2.23 13.32 -0.14
CA PRO A 199 1.34 12.50 0.70
C PRO A 199 0.29 13.38 1.39
N GLY A 200 -0.90 12.83 1.59
CA GLY A 200 -2.02 13.55 2.20
C GLY A 200 -2.74 14.52 1.28
N ALA A 201 -2.07 15.04 0.25
CA ALA A 201 -2.68 15.93 -0.73
C ALA A 201 -3.63 15.19 -1.69
N PRO A 202 -4.51 15.89 -2.40
CA PRO A 202 -5.26 15.30 -3.49
C PRO A 202 -4.36 14.70 -4.57
N GLU A 203 -4.87 13.69 -5.29
CA GLU A 203 -4.16 13.11 -6.43
C GLU A 203 -3.75 14.21 -7.44
N PRO A 204 -2.47 14.24 -7.88
CA PRO A 204 -2.04 15.22 -8.87
C PRO A 204 -2.83 15.08 -10.18
N THR A 205 -3.21 16.20 -10.77
CA THR A 205 -3.95 16.23 -12.03
C THR A 205 -3.13 15.85 -13.26
N THR A 206 -1.80 15.80 -13.12
CA THR A 206 -0.87 15.51 -14.22
C THR A 206 0.13 14.45 -13.78
N ALA A 207 0.14 13.31 -14.48
CA ALA A 207 1.15 12.28 -14.30
C ALA A 207 2.47 12.68 -15.01
N GLN A 208 3.61 12.28 -14.45
CA GLN A 208 4.91 12.50 -15.05
C GLN A 208 5.23 11.49 -16.16
N ALA A 209 4.62 10.31 -16.12
CA ALA A 209 4.66 9.36 -17.23
C ALA A 209 3.31 8.63 -17.29
N SER A 210 2.89 8.26 -18.48
CA SER A 210 1.63 7.53 -18.67
C SER A 210 1.64 6.72 -19.94
N GLU A 211 0.80 5.69 -19.98
CA GLU A 211 0.49 4.90 -21.16
C GLU A 211 -0.97 4.47 -21.11
N ILE A 212 -1.57 4.33 -22.27
CA ILE A 212 -2.93 3.83 -22.46
C ILE A 212 -2.90 2.59 -23.35
N ASN A 213 -3.85 1.69 -23.15
CA ASN A 213 -3.95 0.45 -23.91
C ASN A 213 -2.82 -0.54 -23.62
N LEU A 214 -2.66 -0.87 -22.32
CA LEU A 214 -1.53 -1.65 -21.80
C LEU A 214 -1.58 -3.13 -22.16
N GLY A 215 -2.75 -3.70 -22.46
CA GLY A 215 -2.98 -5.14 -22.51
C GLY A 215 -2.69 -5.85 -21.17
N PHE A 216 -2.88 -5.15 -20.07
CA PHE A 216 -2.66 -5.64 -18.71
C PHE A 216 -4.02 -5.89 -18.04
N HIS A 217 -4.39 -7.16 -17.86
CA HIS A 217 -5.75 -7.49 -17.41
C HIS A 217 -5.86 -7.84 -15.93
N SER A 218 -4.76 -8.15 -15.26
CA SER A 218 -4.82 -8.45 -13.83
C SER A 218 -3.45 -8.35 -13.17
N LEU A 219 -3.43 -7.92 -11.92
CA LEU A 219 -2.26 -7.94 -11.04
C LEU A 219 -2.41 -9.08 -10.05
N SER A 220 -1.47 -10.02 -10.03
CA SER A 220 -1.48 -11.14 -9.08
C SER A 220 -0.23 -11.22 -8.21
N LYS A 221 0.86 -10.55 -8.62
CA LYS A 221 2.16 -10.65 -7.97
C LYS A 221 2.95 -9.36 -8.10
N LEU A 222 3.74 -9.05 -7.08
CA LEU A 222 4.76 -8.01 -7.11
C LEU A 222 6.15 -8.64 -7.20
N SER A 223 7.09 -7.92 -7.82
CA SER A 223 8.51 -8.30 -7.82
C SER A 223 9.38 -7.07 -7.56
N LEU A 224 10.30 -7.17 -6.60
CA LEU A 224 11.46 -6.29 -6.57
C LEU A 224 12.45 -6.79 -7.60
N THR A 225 12.87 -5.94 -8.51
CA THR A 225 13.66 -6.37 -9.67
C THR A 225 14.76 -5.37 -10.00
N GLY A 226 15.86 -5.90 -10.53
CA GLY A 226 17.00 -5.09 -10.93
C GLY A 226 18.35 -5.70 -10.55
N PRO A 227 19.46 -5.21 -11.12
CA PRO A 227 20.80 -5.75 -10.89
C PRO A 227 21.42 -5.36 -9.53
N GLY A 228 20.68 -4.82 -8.60
CA GLY A 228 21.19 -4.38 -7.30
C GLY A 228 21.55 -2.91 -7.26
N GLY A 229 22.14 -2.46 -6.15
CA GLY A 229 22.44 -1.04 -5.92
C GLY A 229 21.17 -0.21 -5.67
N SER A 230 20.16 -0.82 -5.09
CA SER A 230 18.87 -0.22 -4.76
C SER A 230 18.41 -0.57 -3.36
N ALA A 231 17.56 0.25 -2.80
CA ALA A 231 16.77 -0.10 -1.63
C ALA A 231 15.30 0.21 -1.90
N PHE A 232 14.43 -0.50 -1.18
CA PHE A 232 12.98 -0.40 -1.28
C PHE A 232 12.36 -0.33 0.10
N ASP A 233 11.24 0.38 0.19
CA ASP A 233 10.47 0.55 1.42
C ASP A 233 9.00 0.83 1.11
N ALA A 234 8.12 0.64 2.12
CA ALA A 234 6.74 1.10 2.15
C ALA A 234 5.94 0.77 0.87
N ILE A 235 5.83 -0.51 0.54
CA ILE A 235 4.95 -0.94 -0.56
C ILE A 235 3.51 -0.88 -0.07
N ARG A 236 2.64 -0.17 -0.82
CA ARG A 236 1.20 -0.09 -0.55
C ARG A 236 0.42 -0.32 -1.83
N ILE A 237 -0.73 -0.98 -1.71
CA ILE A 237 -1.73 -1.13 -2.78
C ILE A 237 -3.08 -0.76 -2.20
N GLY A 238 -3.82 0.08 -2.90
CA GLY A 238 -5.14 0.54 -2.48
C GLY A 238 -6.06 0.87 -3.64
N THR A 239 -7.28 1.27 -3.31
CA THR A 239 -8.32 1.64 -4.29
C THR A 239 -8.35 3.14 -4.56
N THR A 240 -7.69 3.93 -3.73
CA THR A 240 -7.59 5.39 -3.86
C THR A 240 -6.15 5.85 -3.73
N PHE A 241 -5.88 7.07 -4.21
CA PHE A 241 -4.58 7.72 -4.03
C PHE A 241 -4.22 7.88 -2.54
N ALA A 242 -5.20 8.22 -1.70
CA ALA A 242 -5.01 8.42 -0.27
C ALA A 242 -4.64 7.12 0.48
N ASP A 243 -5.03 5.94 -0.02
CA ASP A 243 -4.65 4.66 0.59
C ASP A 243 -3.15 4.38 0.47
N VAL A 244 -2.50 4.91 -0.58
CA VAL A 244 -1.10 4.63 -0.91
C VAL A 244 -0.18 5.82 -0.71
N ALA A 245 -0.73 7.02 -0.59
CA ALA A 245 -0.05 8.26 -0.25
C ALA A 245 -0.76 8.93 0.94
N PRO A 246 -0.88 8.25 2.08
CA PRO A 246 -1.66 8.75 3.20
C PRO A 246 -1.00 9.99 3.81
N ALA A 247 -1.84 10.88 4.32
CA ALA A 247 -1.42 11.86 5.31
C ALA A 247 -0.94 11.13 6.57
N THR A 248 -0.05 11.76 7.31
CA THR A 248 0.26 11.32 8.67
C THR A 248 -0.07 12.43 9.64
N SER A 249 -0.63 12.04 10.78
CA SER A 249 -0.85 12.93 11.91
C SER A 249 0.15 12.66 13.05
N ASP A 250 1.22 11.96 12.75
CA ASP A 250 2.44 11.89 13.57
C ASP A 250 3.24 13.17 13.31
N PHE A 251 2.89 14.22 14.04
CA PHE A 251 3.42 15.56 13.81
C PHE A 251 4.75 15.82 14.50
N ASP A 252 5.08 15.06 15.56
CA ASP A 252 6.38 15.14 16.23
C ASP A 252 7.40 14.12 15.68
N GLY A 253 6.96 13.17 14.86
CA GLY A 253 7.82 12.23 14.15
C GLY A 253 8.38 11.12 15.05
N ASP A 254 7.74 10.83 16.17
CA ASP A 254 8.20 9.83 17.14
C ASP A 254 7.73 8.40 16.80
N GLY A 255 6.87 8.26 15.79
CA GLY A 255 6.41 7.00 15.23
C GLY A 255 5.07 6.54 15.79
N ASP A 256 4.38 7.34 16.59
CA ASP A 256 3.00 7.09 16.95
C ASP A 256 2.11 8.32 16.69
N VAL A 257 0.81 8.16 16.83
CA VAL A 257 -0.16 9.26 16.73
C VAL A 257 -0.91 9.36 18.06
N ASP A 258 -0.47 10.28 18.88
CA ASP A 258 -0.94 10.38 20.26
C ASP A 258 -1.36 11.82 20.70
N GLY A 259 -1.34 12.07 21.99
CA GLY A 259 -1.68 13.37 22.55
C GLY A 259 -0.63 14.46 22.31
N ASN A 260 0.63 14.11 22.02
CA ASN A 260 1.70 15.06 21.70
C ASN A 260 1.41 15.70 20.34
N ASP A 261 0.97 14.89 19.37
CA ASP A 261 0.55 15.37 18.04
C ASP A 261 -0.65 16.31 18.13
N LEU A 262 -1.62 15.95 18.97
CA LEU A 262 -2.74 16.86 19.24
C LEU A 262 -2.25 18.20 19.80
N GLY A 263 -1.20 18.18 20.61
CA GLY A 263 -0.57 19.38 21.15
C GLY A 263 0.02 20.24 20.04
N LEU A 264 0.67 19.65 19.05
CA LEU A 264 1.22 20.36 17.88
C LEU A 264 0.14 20.90 16.97
N TRP A 265 -0.88 20.10 16.65
CA TRP A 265 -2.04 20.59 15.92
C TRP A 265 -2.68 21.79 16.60
N ASN A 266 -2.90 21.72 17.92
CA ASN A 266 -3.51 22.82 18.67
C ASN A 266 -2.64 24.07 18.68
N ALA A 267 -1.31 23.92 18.73
CA ALA A 267 -0.36 25.03 18.67
C ALA A 267 -0.32 25.69 17.28
N GLY A 268 -0.50 24.91 16.23
CA GLY A 268 -0.51 25.37 14.84
C GLY A 268 -1.88 25.84 14.34
N PHE A 269 -2.96 25.52 15.06
CA PHE A 269 -4.33 25.80 14.61
C PHE A 269 -4.53 27.25 14.18
N GLY A 270 -5.04 27.44 12.97
CA GLY A 270 -5.25 28.75 12.36
C GLY A 270 -4.04 29.28 11.57
N LYS A 271 -2.91 28.56 11.49
CA LYS A 271 -1.89 28.86 10.47
C LYS A 271 -2.47 28.61 9.10
N THR A 272 -2.12 29.48 8.13
CA THR A 272 -2.59 29.39 6.74
C THR A 272 -1.45 29.62 5.77
N GLU A 273 -1.49 28.96 4.61
CA GLU A 273 -0.60 29.09 3.44
C GLU A 273 0.86 28.66 3.66
N VAL A 274 1.31 28.47 4.90
CA VAL A 274 2.72 28.18 5.23
C VAL A 274 2.88 27.09 6.31
N ALA A 275 1.81 26.44 6.68
CA ALA A 275 1.89 25.36 7.65
C ALA A 275 2.68 24.16 7.11
N THR A 276 3.32 23.47 8.02
CA THR A 276 4.07 22.24 7.74
C THR A 276 3.48 21.10 8.56
N PRO A 277 3.77 19.83 8.24
CA PRO A 277 3.32 18.71 9.07
C PRO A 277 3.67 18.88 10.56
N GLY A 278 4.88 19.33 10.88
CA GLY A 278 5.28 19.60 12.27
C GLY A 278 4.50 20.74 12.95
N ASP A 279 3.72 21.50 12.20
CA ASP A 279 2.79 22.49 12.71
C ASP A 279 1.37 21.92 12.93
N GLY A 280 1.12 20.68 12.51
CA GLY A 280 -0.18 20.03 12.59
C GLY A 280 -0.97 20.01 11.27
N ASP A 281 -0.34 20.32 10.12
CA ASP A 281 -0.91 20.23 8.78
C ASP A 281 -0.80 18.78 8.27
N ALA A 282 -1.83 17.98 8.54
CA ALA A 282 -1.85 16.55 8.21
C ALA A 282 -2.10 16.27 6.74
N ASP A 283 -2.86 17.12 6.03
CA ASP A 283 -3.20 16.92 4.62
C ASP A 283 -2.27 17.71 3.67
N ALA A 284 -1.25 18.38 4.24
CA ALA A 284 -0.23 19.14 3.52
C ALA A 284 -0.80 20.20 2.57
N ASN A 285 -1.92 20.81 2.94
CA ASN A 285 -2.54 21.88 2.16
C ASN A 285 -1.99 23.28 2.51
N GLY A 286 -1.14 23.39 3.53
CA GLY A 286 -0.54 24.62 4.02
C GLY A 286 -1.35 25.32 5.10
N ASP A 287 -2.50 24.78 5.47
CA ASP A 287 -3.38 25.30 6.52
C ASP A 287 -3.46 24.29 7.68
N VAL A 288 -3.54 24.76 8.93
CA VAL A 288 -3.86 23.89 10.07
C VAL A 288 -5.30 24.18 10.48
N ASP A 289 -6.19 23.29 10.13
CA ASP A 289 -7.63 23.47 10.34
C ASP A 289 -8.33 22.22 10.92
N GLY A 290 -9.66 22.19 10.85
CA GLY A 290 -10.44 21.06 11.36
C GLY A 290 -10.29 19.78 10.54
N ARG A 291 -9.75 19.81 9.31
CA ARG A 291 -9.52 18.60 8.50
C ARG A 291 -8.34 17.84 9.08
N ASP A 292 -7.28 18.54 9.47
CA ASP A 292 -6.10 17.93 10.08
C ASP A 292 -6.46 17.27 11.41
N PHE A 293 -7.30 17.93 12.21
CA PHE A 293 -7.84 17.32 13.41
C PHE A 293 -8.62 16.04 13.14
N LEU A 294 -9.43 15.99 12.07
CA LEU A 294 -10.15 14.79 11.69
C LEU A 294 -9.22 13.67 11.24
N LEU A 295 -8.10 14.01 10.58
CA LEU A 295 -7.07 13.03 10.21
C LEU A 295 -6.38 12.50 11.45
N TRP A 296 -5.95 13.38 12.36
CA TRP A 296 -5.39 12.98 13.65
C TRP A 296 -6.36 12.08 14.42
N GLN A 297 -7.63 12.46 14.53
CA GLN A 297 -8.63 11.66 15.24
C GLN A 297 -8.81 10.25 14.65
N ARG A 298 -8.71 10.09 13.34
CA ARG A 298 -8.80 8.80 12.66
C ARG A 298 -7.56 7.95 12.87
N GLN A 299 -6.40 8.57 13.05
CA GLN A 299 -5.11 7.90 13.23
C GLN A 299 -4.71 7.78 14.71
N PHE A 300 -5.45 8.39 15.62
CA PHE A 300 -5.16 8.33 17.06
C PHE A 300 -5.02 6.90 17.57
N GLY A 301 -3.89 6.61 18.23
CA GLY A 301 -3.52 5.28 18.69
C GLY A 301 -2.86 4.42 17.61
N PHE A 302 -2.57 4.99 16.43
CA PHE A 302 -1.75 4.34 15.42
C PHE A 302 -0.29 4.36 15.90
N ASP A 303 0.33 3.20 15.96
CA ASP A 303 1.70 3.01 16.42
C ASP A 303 2.50 2.44 15.24
N LEU A 304 3.44 3.23 14.74
CA LEU A 304 4.40 2.84 13.69
C LEU A 304 5.57 2.05 14.28
N THR A 305 5.72 2.07 15.61
CA THR A 305 6.77 1.30 16.26
C THR A 305 6.46 -0.20 16.13
N PRO A 306 7.42 -1.04 15.75
CA PRO A 306 7.17 -2.47 15.61
C PRO A 306 6.80 -3.04 16.98
N THR A 307 5.52 -3.36 17.18
CA THR A 307 5.15 -4.23 18.29
C THR A 307 5.83 -5.56 18.05
N SER A 308 6.91 -5.83 18.79
CA SER A 308 7.40 -7.19 18.94
C SER A 308 6.21 -8.02 19.39
N ALA A 309 5.71 -8.87 18.49
CA ALA A 309 4.58 -9.74 18.77
C ALA A 309 4.93 -10.51 20.05
N ALA A 310 4.38 -10.09 21.18
CA ALA A 310 4.44 -10.88 22.39
C ALA A 310 3.82 -12.22 22.02
N ALA A 311 4.61 -13.28 22.09
CA ALA A 311 4.15 -14.63 21.82
C ALA A 311 2.92 -14.87 22.69
N VAL A 312 1.73 -14.82 22.11
CA VAL A 312 0.50 -15.17 22.79
C VAL A 312 0.60 -16.65 23.09
N PRO A 313 0.69 -17.06 24.38
CA PRO A 313 0.73 -18.48 24.69
C PRO A 313 -0.56 -19.10 24.16
N GLU A 314 -0.42 -20.00 23.21
CA GLU A 314 -1.60 -20.70 22.67
C GLU A 314 -2.31 -21.44 23.80
N PRO A 315 -3.59 -21.17 24.07
CA PRO A 315 -4.30 -21.82 25.19
C PRO A 315 -4.49 -23.35 25.01
N GLY A 316 -4.17 -23.85 23.80
CA GLY A 316 -4.37 -25.25 23.43
C GLY A 316 -3.25 -26.22 23.79
N ALA A 317 -2.00 -25.79 23.81
CA ALA A 317 -0.86 -26.70 23.99
C ALA A 317 -0.80 -27.30 25.43
N CYS A 318 -1.08 -26.48 26.42
CA CYS A 318 -1.14 -26.95 27.81
C CYS A 318 -2.35 -27.86 28.07
N ALA A 319 -3.50 -27.60 27.45
CA ALA A 319 -4.69 -28.43 27.59
C ALA A 319 -4.50 -29.79 26.91
N LEU A 320 -3.86 -29.87 25.78
CA LEU A 320 -3.54 -31.12 25.08
C LEU A 320 -2.51 -31.97 25.82
N LEU A 321 -1.49 -31.35 26.45
CA LEU A 321 -0.54 -32.04 27.30
C LEU A 321 -1.19 -32.63 28.57
N MET A 322 -2.12 -31.91 29.19
CA MET A 322 -2.87 -32.42 30.37
C MET A 322 -3.84 -33.54 29.99
N LEU A 323 -4.46 -33.50 28.82
CA LEU A 323 -5.32 -34.58 28.33
C LEU A 323 -4.52 -35.83 27.99
N GLY A 324 -3.36 -35.71 27.38
CA GLY A 324 -2.43 -36.81 27.06
C GLY A 324 -1.91 -37.50 28.32
N ALA A 325 -1.56 -36.77 29.37
CA ALA A 325 -1.14 -37.32 30.65
C ALA A 325 -2.23 -38.07 31.38
N SER A 326 -3.49 -37.63 31.27
CA SER A 326 -4.64 -38.30 31.90
C SER A 326 -4.99 -39.66 31.25
N ILE A 327 -4.78 -39.77 29.94
CA ILE A 327 -5.02 -41.01 29.18
C ILE A 327 -3.89 -42.03 29.45
N ALA A 328 -2.62 -41.59 29.54
CA ALA A 328 -1.50 -42.46 29.85
C ALA A 328 -1.57 -43.01 31.28
N GLY A 329 -2.05 -42.23 32.25
CA GLY A 329 -2.23 -42.64 33.63
C GLY A 329 -3.33 -43.73 33.85
N ASN A 330 -4.31 -43.81 32.97
CA ASN A 330 -5.40 -44.80 33.04
C ASN A 330 -5.04 -46.14 32.37
N LEU A 331 -4.06 -46.19 31.50
CA LEU A 331 -3.64 -47.43 30.83
C LEU A 331 -2.69 -48.26 31.69
N THR A 332 -1.99 -47.69 32.66
CA THR A 332 -1.05 -48.39 33.54
C THR A 332 -1.71 -49.09 34.76
N ARG A 333 -3.01 -48.90 35.00
CA ARG A 333 -3.72 -49.45 36.16
C ARG A 333 -4.41 -50.80 35.95
N ARG A 334 -4.34 -51.39 34.76
CA ARG A 334 -4.89 -52.75 34.55
C ARG A 334 -3.78 -53.79 34.69
N ARG A 335 -3.55 -54.25 35.94
CA ARG A 335 -2.83 -55.50 36.20
C ARG A 335 -3.75 -56.68 35.92
N PRO A 336 -3.32 -57.71 35.16
CA PRO A 336 -4.07 -58.97 35.07
C PRO A 336 -3.92 -59.73 36.38
N GLY A 337 -5.05 -60.13 36.93
CA GLY A 337 -5.10 -61.02 38.09
C GLY A 337 -4.59 -62.42 37.75
N SER A 338 -3.69 -62.93 38.58
CA SER A 338 -3.22 -64.34 38.58
C SER A 338 -4.40 -65.29 38.82
N ARG A 339 -4.55 -66.32 38.00
CA ARG A 339 -5.22 -67.52 38.30
C ARG A 339 -4.23 -68.60 38.63
N THR A 340 -4.37 -69.15 39.81
CA THR A 340 -3.81 -70.43 40.22
C THR A 340 -4.55 -71.54 39.54
#